data_a253b4363fd754f55f5ced64b79243e2
#
_entry.id   a253b4363fd754f55f5ced64b79243e2
#
_cell.length_a   1.000
_cell.length_b   1.000
_cell.length_c   1.000
_cell.angle_alpha   90.00
_cell.angle_beta   90.00
_cell.angle_gamma   90.00
#
_symmetry.space_group_name_H-M   'P 1'
#
loop_
_entity.id
_entity.type
_entity.pdbx_description
1 polymer ?
#
loop_
_entity_poly.entity_id
_entity_poly.type
_entity_poly.pdbx_seq_one_letter_code
_entity_poly.pdbx_strand_id
1 'polypeptide(L)'
;LDSGYAYKAYDTTEELTEMREFQQINKQPQGYFGGTWRYASSADREAAEASGRTPVVRLAIPHDRKLVINDAIRGRVEFDGDTSDDPVLIKADGMPTYHFAAMVDDHLMGTTHIIRGEEWISSAPKHVWLFEAFGWEAPMFVHVPVIKGKDGSKLSKRHGDTRCLDFRSAGYLPEALANFIALIGWSPGGDREIMSMDEMAEAFSLEGLQPSPGVFDADKLKWM
;
A
#
# COMPACT_ATOMS: atom_id res chain seq x y z
N LEU A 1 -7.29 8.18 -19.99
CA LEU A 1 -7.88 7.37 -21.05
C LEU A 1 -7.19 7.63 -22.39
N ASP A 2 -7.15 8.88 -22.86
CA ASP A 2 -6.63 9.24 -24.19
C ASP A 2 -5.14 8.91 -24.40
N SER A 3 -4.37 8.92 -23.32
CA SER A 3 -2.94 8.54 -23.33
C SER A 3 -2.69 7.03 -23.31
N GLY A 4 -3.74 6.20 -23.17
CA GLY A 4 -3.64 4.75 -23.14
C GLY A 4 -3.21 4.15 -21.78
N TYR A 5 -2.98 4.97 -20.76
CA TYR A 5 -2.62 4.48 -19.41
C TYR A 5 -3.80 3.90 -18.63
N ALA A 6 -5.02 4.13 -19.09
CA ALA A 6 -6.23 3.57 -18.50
C ALA A 6 -7.26 3.24 -19.58
N TYR A 7 -8.20 2.37 -19.26
CA TYR A 7 -9.27 1.98 -20.18
C TYR A 7 -10.58 1.69 -19.43
N LYS A 8 -11.70 1.81 -20.17
CA LYS A 8 -13.02 1.45 -19.67
C LYS A 8 -13.21 -0.07 -19.81
N ALA A 9 -13.66 -0.72 -18.74
CA ALA A 9 -14.02 -2.15 -18.72
C ALA A 9 -15.47 -2.31 -18.29
N TYR A 10 -16.21 -3.17 -19.00
CA TYR A 10 -17.67 -3.34 -18.89
C TYR A 10 -18.04 -4.74 -18.43
N ASP A 11 -17.13 -5.47 -17.79
CA ASP A 11 -17.41 -6.81 -17.26
C ASP A 11 -18.53 -6.74 -16.23
N THR A 12 -19.44 -7.71 -16.27
CA THR A 12 -20.46 -7.89 -15.24
C THR A 12 -19.89 -8.60 -14.02
N THR A 13 -20.64 -8.59 -12.92
CA THR A 13 -20.24 -9.32 -11.70
C THR A 13 -20.10 -10.81 -11.95
N GLU A 14 -20.97 -11.37 -12.78
CA GLU A 14 -20.99 -12.78 -13.18
C GLU A 14 -19.72 -13.12 -13.99
N GLU A 15 -19.41 -12.34 -15.03
CA GLU A 15 -18.22 -12.50 -15.86
C GLU A 15 -16.93 -12.44 -15.01
N LEU A 16 -16.85 -11.52 -14.05
CA LEU A 16 -15.72 -11.43 -13.13
C LEU A 16 -15.63 -12.62 -12.17
N THR A 17 -16.77 -13.17 -11.77
CA THR A 17 -16.83 -14.36 -10.91
C THR A 17 -16.35 -15.59 -11.66
N GLU A 18 -16.86 -15.81 -12.86
CA GLU A 18 -16.42 -16.91 -13.74
C GLU A 18 -14.93 -16.85 -14.04
N MET A 19 -14.41 -15.63 -14.30
CA MET A 19 -12.97 -15.43 -14.52
C MET A 19 -12.15 -15.86 -13.30
N ARG A 20 -12.55 -15.48 -12.08
CA ARG A 20 -11.84 -15.84 -10.84
C ARG A 20 -11.90 -17.34 -10.57
N GLU A 21 -13.04 -17.96 -10.78
CA GLU A 21 -13.22 -19.41 -10.64
C GLU A 21 -12.33 -20.16 -11.63
N PHE A 22 -12.29 -19.72 -12.87
CA PHE A 22 -11.40 -20.28 -13.90
C PHE A 22 -9.92 -20.16 -13.48
N GLN A 23 -9.48 -18.99 -13.00
CA GLN A 23 -8.12 -18.77 -12.52
C GLN A 23 -7.80 -19.70 -11.34
N GLN A 24 -8.74 -19.86 -10.40
CA GLN A 24 -8.55 -20.72 -9.23
C GLN A 24 -8.43 -22.19 -9.61
N ILE A 25 -9.32 -22.70 -10.48
CA ILE A 25 -9.32 -24.08 -10.95
C ILE A 25 -8.00 -24.40 -11.69
N ASN A 26 -7.54 -23.46 -12.51
CA ASN A 26 -6.32 -23.63 -13.32
C ASN A 26 -5.04 -23.20 -12.59
N LYS A 27 -5.11 -22.88 -11.30
CA LYS A 27 -3.97 -22.41 -10.47
C LYS A 27 -3.22 -21.22 -11.09
N GLN A 28 -3.96 -20.35 -11.76
CA GLN A 28 -3.43 -19.11 -12.33
C GLN A 28 -3.41 -17.99 -11.26
N PRO A 29 -2.56 -16.96 -11.45
CA PRO A 29 -2.61 -15.76 -10.61
C PRO A 29 -4.01 -15.15 -10.59
N GLN A 30 -4.49 -14.79 -9.40
CA GLN A 30 -5.78 -14.14 -9.23
C GLN A 30 -5.65 -12.65 -9.56
N GLY A 31 -6.48 -12.14 -10.46
CA GLY A 31 -6.48 -10.73 -10.81
C GLY A 31 -7.07 -10.46 -12.18
N TYR A 32 -7.13 -9.20 -12.54
CA TYR A 32 -7.61 -8.76 -13.85
C TYR A 32 -6.42 -8.33 -14.72
N PHE A 33 -5.95 -9.22 -15.58
CA PHE A 33 -4.76 -9.01 -16.43
C PHE A 33 -5.16 -8.57 -17.85
N GLY A 34 -5.74 -7.37 -17.97
CA GLY A 34 -6.18 -6.78 -19.23
C GLY A 34 -7.56 -7.23 -19.72
N GLY A 35 -7.90 -8.50 -19.56
CA GLY A 35 -9.19 -9.05 -19.98
C GLY A 35 -9.60 -8.70 -21.41
N THR A 36 -10.87 -8.80 -21.72
CA THR A 36 -11.44 -8.45 -23.03
C THR A 36 -11.35 -6.95 -23.34
N TRP A 37 -11.49 -6.11 -22.30
CA TRP A 37 -11.73 -4.67 -22.50
C TRP A 37 -10.47 -3.85 -22.73
N ARG A 38 -9.30 -4.33 -22.35
CA ARG A 38 -8.04 -3.58 -22.54
C ARG A 38 -7.79 -3.30 -24.03
N TYR A 39 -8.09 -4.26 -24.88
CA TYR A 39 -7.84 -4.20 -26.33
C TYR A 39 -9.15 -4.14 -27.15
N ALA A 40 -10.30 -3.93 -26.51
CA ALA A 40 -11.60 -3.84 -27.17
C ALA A 40 -11.64 -2.66 -28.14
N SER A 41 -12.34 -2.83 -29.24
CA SER A 41 -12.57 -1.77 -30.24
C SER A 41 -13.54 -0.70 -29.68
N SER A 42 -13.59 0.46 -30.32
CA SER A 42 -14.58 1.48 -30.01
C SER A 42 -16.00 0.94 -30.19
N ALA A 43 -16.22 0.13 -31.25
CA ALA A 43 -17.52 -0.47 -31.53
C ALA A 43 -17.97 -1.42 -30.42
N ASP A 44 -17.07 -2.23 -29.86
CA ASP A 44 -17.40 -3.14 -28.75
C ASP A 44 -17.78 -2.34 -27.47
N ARG A 45 -17.09 -1.26 -27.20
CA ARG A 45 -17.40 -0.38 -26.06
C ARG A 45 -18.72 0.32 -26.24
N GLU A 46 -19.00 0.85 -27.43
CA GLU A 46 -20.29 1.47 -27.78
C GLU A 46 -21.44 0.47 -27.67
N ALA A 47 -21.24 -0.76 -28.13
CA ALA A 47 -22.24 -1.84 -28.00
C ALA A 47 -22.50 -2.19 -26.52
N ALA A 48 -21.47 -2.22 -25.69
CA ALA A 48 -21.62 -2.47 -24.24
C ALA A 48 -22.39 -1.33 -23.57
N GLU A 49 -22.10 -0.07 -23.89
CA GLU A 49 -22.83 1.10 -23.38
C GLU A 49 -24.29 1.08 -23.85
N ALA A 50 -24.54 0.78 -25.13
CA ALA A 50 -25.88 0.67 -25.67
C ALA A 50 -26.69 -0.47 -25.02
N SER A 51 -26.04 -1.52 -24.54
CA SER A 51 -26.70 -2.60 -23.78
C SER A 51 -26.99 -2.24 -22.31
N GLY A 52 -26.66 -1.02 -21.89
CA GLY A 52 -26.86 -0.53 -20.52
C GLY A 52 -25.77 -0.91 -19.52
N ARG A 53 -24.63 -1.43 -19.97
CA ARG A 53 -23.48 -1.73 -19.10
C ARG A 53 -22.81 -0.42 -18.67
N THR A 54 -22.53 -0.29 -17.38
CA THR A 54 -21.81 0.86 -16.81
C THR A 54 -20.33 0.49 -16.64
N PRO A 55 -19.39 1.26 -17.22
CA PRO A 55 -17.98 0.94 -17.14
C PRO A 55 -17.39 1.25 -15.78
N VAL A 56 -16.33 0.51 -15.44
CA VAL A 56 -15.30 0.95 -14.50
C VAL A 56 -14.09 1.43 -15.30
N VAL A 57 -13.27 2.29 -14.71
CA VAL A 57 -11.97 2.66 -15.31
C VAL A 57 -10.87 1.84 -14.64
N ARG A 58 -10.07 1.16 -15.43
CA ARG A 58 -8.93 0.38 -14.96
C ARG A 58 -7.61 0.99 -15.41
N LEU A 59 -6.60 0.87 -14.56
CA LEU A 59 -5.22 1.19 -14.92
C LEU A 59 -4.67 0.11 -15.85
N ALA A 60 -4.02 0.51 -16.93
CA ALA A 60 -3.34 -0.41 -17.83
C ALA A 60 -1.91 -0.65 -17.34
N ILE A 61 -1.68 -1.68 -16.55
CA ILE A 61 -0.33 -2.04 -16.09
C ILE A 61 0.51 -2.54 -17.29
N PRO A 62 1.76 -2.08 -17.47
CA PRO A 62 2.61 -2.56 -18.55
C PRO A 62 3.11 -3.97 -18.26
N HIS A 63 2.73 -4.93 -19.10
CA HIS A 63 3.13 -6.34 -18.94
C HIS A 63 4.50 -6.67 -19.54
N ASP A 64 5.07 -5.78 -20.34
CA ASP A 64 6.31 -5.98 -21.09
C ASP A 64 7.56 -5.43 -20.38
N ARG A 65 7.42 -4.95 -19.16
CA ARG A 65 8.53 -4.35 -18.41
C ARG A 65 8.43 -4.58 -16.90
N LYS A 66 9.55 -4.34 -16.24
CA LYS A 66 9.60 -4.30 -14.78
C LYS A 66 9.18 -2.93 -14.24
N LEU A 67 8.42 -2.94 -13.17
CA LEU A 67 8.12 -1.77 -12.36
C LEU A 67 9.10 -1.72 -11.19
N VAL A 68 9.76 -0.59 -11.03
CA VAL A 68 10.85 -0.43 -10.04
C VAL A 68 10.43 0.56 -8.99
N ILE A 69 10.64 0.20 -7.73
CA ILE A 69 10.43 1.05 -6.57
C ILE A 69 11.76 1.24 -5.89
N ASN A 70 12.11 2.49 -5.61
CA ASN A 70 13.22 2.81 -4.72
C ASN A 70 12.63 3.07 -3.33
N ASP A 71 12.87 2.13 -2.42
CA ASP A 71 12.36 2.17 -1.05
C ASP A 71 13.49 2.52 -0.08
N ALA A 72 13.24 3.43 0.86
CA ALA A 72 14.28 3.90 1.78
C ALA A 72 14.83 2.79 2.70
N ILE A 73 14.01 1.77 3.01
CA ILE A 73 14.40 0.65 3.89
C ILE A 73 14.80 -0.58 3.08
N ARG A 74 14.05 -0.88 2.01
CA ARG A 74 14.20 -2.11 1.22
C ARG A 74 15.15 -1.96 0.04
N GLY A 75 15.58 -0.73 -0.24
CA GLY A 75 16.37 -0.43 -1.42
C GLY A 75 15.56 -0.56 -2.71
N ARG A 76 16.22 -1.00 -3.77
CA ARG A 76 15.59 -1.21 -5.08
C ARG A 76 14.78 -2.51 -5.10
N VAL A 77 13.46 -2.39 -5.24
CA VAL A 77 12.54 -3.53 -5.39
C VAL A 77 11.97 -3.54 -6.79
N GLU A 78 12.02 -4.70 -7.46
CA GLU A 78 11.53 -4.89 -8.82
C GLU A 78 10.32 -5.82 -8.83
N PHE A 79 9.32 -5.48 -9.63
CA PHE A 79 8.14 -6.28 -9.88
C PHE A 79 7.98 -6.50 -11.39
N ASP A 80 7.68 -7.72 -11.80
CA ASP A 80 7.31 -7.99 -13.18
C ASP A 80 5.90 -7.46 -13.44
N GLY A 81 5.73 -6.68 -14.51
CA GLY A 81 4.42 -6.16 -14.90
C GLY A 81 3.40 -7.27 -15.13
N ASP A 82 3.85 -8.42 -15.65
CA ASP A 82 3.01 -9.60 -15.89
C ASP A 82 2.37 -10.18 -14.61
N THR A 83 2.93 -9.89 -13.43
CA THR A 83 2.40 -10.35 -12.15
C THR A 83 1.48 -9.34 -11.48
N SER A 84 1.34 -8.14 -12.05
CA SER A 84 0.51 -7.07 -11.52
C SER A 84 -0.78 -6.97 -12.32
N ASP A 85 -1.93 -7.08 -11.66
CA ASP A 85 -3.25 -6.94 -12.27
C ASP A 85 -3.62 -5.48 -12.55
N ASP A 86 -4.54 -5.26 -13.48
CA ASP A 86 -5.08 -3.94 -13.83
C ASP A 86 -6.15 -3.49 -12.81
N PRO A 87 -5.80 -2.67 -11.80
CA PRO A 87 -6.73 -2.31 -10.74
C PRO A 87 -7.82 -1.36 -11.25
N VAL A 88 -8.98 -1.40 -10.64
CA VAL A 88 -10.00 -0.38 -10.83
C VAL A 88 -9.53 0.93 -10.21
N LEU A 89 -9.54 2.00 -10.99
CA LEU A 89 -9.27 3.36 -10.55
C LEU A 89 -10.55 4.09 -10.16
N ILE A 90 -11.57 4.00 -11.04
CA ILE A 90 -12.88 4.62 -10.84
C ILE A 90 -13.94 3.52 -10.96
N LYS A 91 -14.79 3.42 -9.94
CA LYS A 91 -15.90 2.48 -9.87
C LYS A 91 -17.05 2.90 -10.79
N ALA A 92 -18.01 2.00 -11.03
CA ALA A 92 -19.20 2.27 -11.84
C ALA A 92 -20.07 3.40 -11.29
N ASP A 93 -20.01 3.68 -9.99
CA ASP A 93 -20.70 4.81 -9.35
C ASP A 93 -19.96 6.17 -9.50
N GLY A 94 -18.85 6.18 -10.24
CA GLY A 94 -18.00 7.36 -10.45
C GLY A 94 -17.03 7.67 -9.31
N MET A 95 -17.07 6.92 -8.20
CA MET A 95 -16.18 7.14 -7.07
C MET A 95 -14.81 6.50 -7.31
N PRO A 96 -13.71 7.19 -6.95
CA PRO A 96 -12.38 6.62 -7.05
C PRO A 96 -12.17 5.49 -6.05
N THR A 97 -11.28 4.57 -6.39
CA THR A 97 -10.75 3.60 -5.42
C THR A 97 -9.66 4.23 -4.57
N TYR A 98 -9.36 3.60 -3.42
CA TYR A 98 -8.27 4.05 -2.54
C TYR A 98 -6.95 4.23 -3.29
N HIS A 99 -6.55 3.25 -4.10
CA HIS A 99 -5.29 3.30 -4.83
C HIS A 99 -5.16 4.50 -5.76
N PHE A 100 -6.27 4.93 -6.34
CA PHE A 100 -6.29 6.11 -7.21
C PHE A 100 -6.34 7.41 -6.41
N ALA A 101 -7.30 7.51 -5.49
CA ALA A 101 -7.50 8.71 -4.69
C ALA A 101 -6.25 9.09 -3.88
N ALA A 102 -5.63 8.09 -3.20
CA ALA A 102 -4.45 8.34 -2.38
C ALA A 102 -3.27 8.89 -3.18
N MET A 103 -3.03 8.40 -4.40
CA MET A 103 -1.91 8.89 -5.23
C MET A 103 -2.16 10.31 -5.76
N VAL A 104 -3.42 10.64 -6.07
CA VAL A 104 -3.80 12.00 -6.46
C VAL A 104 -3.67 12.96 -5.28
N ASP A 105 -4.16 12.57 -4.11
CA ASP A 105 -4.06 13.36 -2.89
C ASP A 105 -2.59 13.57 -2.47
N ASP A 106 -1.77 12.53 -2.49
CA ASP A 106 -0.33 12.62 -2.19
C ASP A 106 0.38 13.62 -3.11
N HIS A 107 0.08 13.60 -4.41
CA HIS A 107 0.65 14.57 -5.36
C HIS A 107 0.18 16.00 -5.05
N LEU A 108 -1.14 16.21 -4.91
CA LEU A 108 -1.72 17.53 -4.71
C LEU A 108 -1.35 18.14 -3.35
N MET A 109 -1.14 17.32 -2.33
CA MET A 109 -0.70 17.74 -1.00
C MET A 109 0.82 17.95 -0.92
N GLY A 110 1.58 17.58 -1.95
CA GLY A 110 3.03 17.69 -1.96
C GLY A 110 3.70 16.71 -1.01
N THR A 111 3.12 15.51 -0.81
CA THR A 111 3.69 14.45 0.00
C THR A 111 5.07 14.07 -0.54
N THR A 112 6.10 14.16 0.31
CA THR A 112 7.48 13.85 -0.07
C THR A 112 7.87 12.42 0.27
N HIS A 113 7.24 11.82 1.30
CA HIS A 113 7.54 10.47 1.79
C HIS A 113 6.25 9.73 2.11
N ILE A 114 6.10 8.51 1.57
CA ILE A 114 4.99 7.60 1.88
C ILE A 114 5.50 6.55 2.86
N ILE A 115 5.30 6.78 4.15
CA ILE A 115 5.70 5.85 5.23
C ILE A 115 4.50 4.99 5.59
N ARG A 116 4.61 3.66 5.38
CA ARG A 116 3.51 2.71 5.63
C ARG A 116 4.02 1.29 5.92
N GLY A 117 3.14 0.41 6.36
CA GLY A 117 3.50 -0.98 6.64
C GLY A 117 3.91 -1.77 5.39
N GLU A 118 4.81 -2.74 5.57
CA GLU A 118 5.34 -3.58 4.48
C GLU A 118 4.26 -4.41 3.75
N GLU A 119 3.09 -4.60 4.34
CA GLU A 119 1.95 -5.24 3.68
C GLU A 119 1.47 -4.51 2.42
N TRP A 120 1.82 -3.23 2.28
CA TRP A 120 1.49 -2.40 1.12
C TRP A 120 2.50 -2.50 -0.03
N ILE A 121 3.61 -3.21 0.16
CA ILE A 121 4.68 -3.28 -0.85
C ILE A 121 4.18 -3.93 -2.15
N SER A 122 3.26 -4.90 -2.06
CA SER A 122 2.63 -5.53 -3.23
C SER A 122 1.74 -4.58 -4.05
N SER A 123 1.27 -3.48 -3.45
CA SER A 123 0.51 -2.44 -4.14
C SER A 123 1.38 -1.34 -4.73
N ALA A 124 2.64 -1.26 -4.32
CA ALA A 124 3.52 -0.17 -4.72
C ALA A 124 3.79 -0.10 -6.24
N PRO A 125 3.86 -1.21 -7.02
CA PRO A 125 3.96 -1.14 -8.48
C PRO A 125 2.84 -0.33 -9.13
N LYS A 126 1.59 -0.53 -8.67
CA LYS A 126 0.41 0.19 -9.16
C LYS A 126 0.50 1.69 -8.88
N HIS A 127 1.04 2.05 -7.71
CA HIS A 127 1.22 3.44 -7.30
C HIS A 127 2.30 4.13 -8.11
N VAL A 128 3.47 3.53 -8.24
CA VAL A 128 4.57 4.08 -9.07
C VAL A 128 4.11 4.25 -10.52
N TRP A 129 3.39 3.27 -11.06
CA TRP A 129 2.86 3.36 -12.42
C TRP A 129 1.82 4.47 -12.58
N LEU A 130 1.01 4.75 -11.55
CA LEU A 130 0.09 5.89 -11.55
C LEU A 130 0.84 7.22 -11.60
N PHE A 131 1.87 7.42 -10.78
CA PHE A 131 2.70 8.62 -10.83
C PHE A 131 3.32 8.80 -12.22
N GLU A 132 3.89 7.72 -12.80
CA GLU A 132 4.47 7.76 -14.15
C GLU A 132 3.42 8.10 -15.22
N ALA A 133 2.22 7.50 -15.14
CA ALA A 133 1.12 7.73 -16.08
C ALA A 133 0.63 9.19 -16.10
N PHE A 134 0.73 9.88 -14.98
CA PHE A 134 0.42 11.31 -14.87
C PHE A 134 1.61 12.22 -15.16
N GLY A 135 2.81 11.67 -15.37
CA GLY A 135 4.04 12.43 -15.52
C GLY A 135 4.49 13.13 -14.23
N TRP A 136 4.07 12.59 -13.09
CA TRP A 136 4.43 13.11 -11.77
C TRP A 136 5.66 12.40 -11.22
N GLU A 137 6.45 13.11 -10.44
CA GLU A 137 7.51 12.51 -9.64
C GLU A 137 6.89 11.76 -8.45
N ALA A 138 7.27 10.49 -8.28
CA ALA A 138 6.79 9.69 -7.16
C ALA A 138 7.49 10.09 -5.85
N PRO A 139 6.77 10.18 -4.73
CA PRO A 139 7.37 10.35 -3.41
C PRO A 139 8.33 9.21 -3.06
N MET A 140 9.21 9.43 -2.09
CA MET A 140 10.03 8.37 -1.51
C MET A 140 9.14 7.36 -0.79
N PHE A 141 9.22 6.08 -1.15
CA PHE A 141 8.53 5.01 -0.44
C PHE A 141 9.35 4.52 0.75
N VAL A 142 8.67 4.28 1.87
CA VAL A 142 9.27 3.80 3.12
C VAL A 142 8.37 2.71 3.69
N HIS A 143 8.68 1.45 3.35
CA HIS A 143 7.88 0.32 3.83
C HIS A 143 8.47 -0.24 5.13
N VAL A 144 7.91 0.19 6.26
CA VAL A 144 8.32 -0.26 7.60
C VAL A 144 7.81 -1.68 7.89
N PRO A 145 8.60 -2.50 8.60
CA PRO A 145 8.19 -3.85 8.99
C PRO A 145 6.98 -3.83 9.94
N VAL A 146 6.24 -4.94 9.97
CA VAL A 146 5.18 -5.13 10.95
C VAL A 146 5.76 -5.29 12.36
N ILE A 147 5.00 -4.86 13.37
CA ILE A 147 5.33 -5.14 14.77
C ILE A 147 4.86 -6.57 15.11
N LYS A 148 5.70 -7.32 15.80
CA LYS A 148 5.41 -8.69 16.25
C LYS A 148 5.15 -8.77 17.75
N GLY A 149 4.38 -9.74 18.17
CA GLY A 149 4.30 -10.16 19.55
C GLY A 149 5.53 -11.00 19.96
N LYS A 150 5.65 -11.29 21.26
CA LYS A 150 6.72 -12.20 21.80
C LYS A 150 6.65 -13.62 21.20
N ASP A 151 5.50 -14.03 20.66
CA ASP A 151 5.29 -15.31 19.96
C ASP A 151 5.78 -15.30 18.49
N GLY A 152 6.33 -14.17 18.02
CA GLY A 152 6.82 -13.99 16.66
C GLY A 152 5.73 -13.74 15.61
N SER A 153 4.45 -13.79 15.96
CA SER A 153 3.34 -13.46 15.04
C SER A 153 3.07 -11.96 14.97
N LYS A 154 2.39 -11.49 13.91
CA LYS A 154 1.99 -10.10 13.79
C LYS A 154 1.17 -9.67 15.02
N LEU A 155 1.53 -8.52 15.60
CA LEU A 155 0.82 -7.95 16.75
C LEU A 155 -0.66 -7.78 16.43
N SER A 156 -1.52 -8.24 17.32
CA SER A 156 -2.97 -8.21 17.15
C SER A 156 -3.67 -8.21 18.51
N LYS A 157 -4.98 -7.98 18.54
CA LYS A 157 -5.80 -7.95 19.77
C LYS A 157 -5.65 -9.17 20.68
N ARG A 158 -5.24 -10.34 20.16
CA ARG A 158 -4.97 -11.53 20.98
C ARG A 158 -3.74 -11.40 21.90
N HIS A 159 -2.89 -10.40 21.65
CA HIS A 159 -1.69 -10.14 22.45
C HIS A 159 -1.94 -9.13 23.59
N GLY A 160 -3.20 -8.74 23.81
CA GLY A 160 -3.60 -7.76 24.81
C GLY A 160 -3.97 -6.42 24.21
N ASP A 161 -3.75 -5.35 24.95
CA ASP A 161 -4.04 -3.99 24.54
C ASP A 161 -3.17 -3.59 23.35
N THR A 162 -3.82 -3.14 22.28
CA THR A 162 -3.14 -2.74 21.03
C THR A 162 -3.63 -1.40 20.49
N ARG A 163 -4.68 -0.83 21.08
CA ARG A 163 -5.19 0.50 20.72
C ARG A 163 -4.61 1.55 21.67
N CYS A 164 -4.28 2.71 21.15
CA CYS A 164 -3.74 3.81 21.95
C CYS A 164 -4.61 4.14 23.20
N LEU A 165 -5.94 4.09 23.07
CA LEU A 165 -6.85 4.35 24.20
C LEU A 165 -6.82 3.27 25.28
N ASP A 166 -6.46 2.05 24.96
CA ASP A 166 -6.32 0.97 25.94
C ASP A 166 -5.13 1.26 26.86
N PHE A 167 -3.99 1.71 26.30
CA PHE A 167 -2.82 2.12 27.08
C PHE A 167 -3.12 3.33 27.98
N ARG A 168 -3.87 4.31 27.47
CA ARG A 168 -4.33 5.44 28.28
C ARG A 168 -5.17 4.98 29.47
N SER A 169 -6.10 4.06 29.23
CA SER A 169 -6.96 3.50 30.28
C SER A 169 -6.20 2.67 31.30
N ALA A 170 -5.09 2.04 30.88
CA ALA A 170 -4.17 1.31 31.75
C ALA A 170 -3.19 2.23 32.52
N GLY A 171 -3.24 3.56 32.30
CA GLY A 171 -2.45 4.53 33.06
C GLY A 171 -1.05 4.82 32.48
N TYR A 172 -0.75 4.38 31.26
CA TYR A 172 0.53 4.71 30.61
C TYR A 172 0.59 6.19 30.23
N LEU A 173 1.75 6.80 30.44
CA LEU A 173 2.02 8.16 29.99
C LEU A 173 2.17 8.20 28.46
N PRO A 174 1.61 9.23 27.79
CA PRO A 174 1.69 9.32 26.34
C PRO A 174 3.14 9.46 25.84
N GLU A 175 4.01 10.13 26.59
CA GLU A 175 5.44 10.29 26.27
C GLU A 175 6.18 8.95 26.31
N ALA A 176 5.89 8.12 27.33
CA ALA A 176 6.49 6.78 27.45
C ALA A 176 6.04 5.87 26.31
N LEU A 177 4.74 5.89 25.96
CA LEU A 177 4.21 5.11 24.85
C LEU A 177 4.81 5.57 23.51
N ALA A 178 4.91 6.88 23.29
CA ALA A 178 5.49 7.43 22.05
C ALA A 178 6.98 7.05 21.91
N ASN A 179 7.77 7.20 22.97
CA ASN A 179 9.17 6.81 22.98
C ASN A 179 9.35 5.28 22.75
N PHE A 180 8.54 4.47 23.42
CA PHE A 180 8.56 3.02 23.25
C PHE A 180 8.24 2.61 21.81
N ILE A 181 7.18 3.17 21.21
CA ILE A 181 6.79 2.85 19.83
C ILE A 181 7.88 3.27 18.83
N ALA A 182 8.49 4.44 19.03
CA ALA A 182 9.58 4.89 18.18
C ALA A 182 10.73 3.87 18.16
N LEU A 183 11.15 3.38 19.30
CA LEU A 183 12.26 2.42 19.43
C LEU A 183 11.93 1.00 18.91
N ILE A 184 10.67 0.67 18.65
CA ILE A 184 10.32 -0.61 18.00
C ILE A 184 10.79 -0.64 16.54
N GLY A 185 10.71 0.48 15.83
CA GLY A 185 10.98 0.53 14.39
C GLY A 185 12.11 1.47 13.98
N TRP A 186 12.67 2.19 14.93
CA TRP A 186 13.72 3.19 14.70
C TRP A 186 14.75 3.18 15.81
N SER A 187 15.99 3.62 15.51
CA SER A 187 17.06 3.79 16.47
C SER A 187 17.75 5.14 16.27
N PRO A 188 17.94 5.94 17.33
CA PRO A 188 18.72 7.18 17.26
C PRO A 188 20.24 6.94 17.13
N GLY A 189 20.67 5.68 17.22
CA GLY A 189 22.07 5.31 17.40
C GLY A 189 22.50 5.38 18.88
N GLY A 190 23.54 4.60 19.23
CA GLY A 190 24.01 4.47 20.62
C GLY A 190 23.02 3.73 21.53
N ASP A 191 23.16 3.95 22.85
CA ASP A 191 22.42 3.23 23.89
C ASP A 191 21.28 4.06 24.52
N ARG A 192 20.90 5.16 23.88
CA ARG A 192 19.88 6.05 24.40
C ARG A 192 18.47 5.47 24.21
N GLU A 193 17.78 5.17 25.30
CA GLU A 193 16.45 4.59 25.29
C GLU A 193 15.34 5.55 25.76
N ILE A 194 15.66 6.54 26.56
CA ILE A 194 14.68 7.52 27.07
C ILE A 194 14.91 8.88 26.42
N MET A 195 13.88 9.35 25.70
CA MET A 195 13.90 10.60 24.96
C MET A 195 12.52 11.30 25.05
N SER A 196 12.56 12.62 25.13
CA SER A 196 11.35 13.44 24.92
C SER A 196 10.93 13.43 23.45
N MET A 197 9.72 13.92 23.16
CA MET A 197 9.25 14.07 21.78
C MET A 197 10.14 14.99 20.95
N ASP A 198 10.62 16.09 21.54
CA ASP A 198 11.51 17.05 20.86
C ASP A 198 12.86 16.40 20.54
N GLU A 199 13.43 15.67 21.49
CA GLU A 199 14.70 14.94 21.27
C GLU A 199 14.56 13.84 20.23
N MET A 200 13.42 13.12 20.18
CA MET A 200 13.15 12.13 19.13
C MET A 200 12.99 12.81 17.77
N ALA A 201 12.29 13.96 17.70
CA ALA A 201 12.14 14.70 16.46
C ALA A 201 13.47 15.25 15.94
N GLU A 202 14.34 15.75 16.82
CA GLU A 202 15.68 16.24 16.46
C GLU A 202 16.60 15.11 15.98
N ALA A 203 16.52 13.94 16.61
CA ALA A 203 17.37 12.79 16.28
C ALA A 203 16.86 11.96 15.10
N PHE A 204 15.58 12.16 14.69
CA PHE A 204 14.96 11.31 13.67
C PHE A 204 15.66 11.40 12.32
N SER A 205 15.98 10.24 11.77
CA SER A 205 16.43 10.10 10.39
C SER A 205 15.87 8.83 9.76
N LEU A 206 15.77 8.80 8.44
CA LEU A 206 15.31 7.61 7.71
C LEU A 206 16.31 6.45 7.82
N GLU A 207 17.60 6.76 7.94
CA GLU A 207 18.68 5.78 8.11
C GLU A 207 18.58 5.02 9.44
N GLY A 208 17.94 5.63 10.45
CA GLY A 208 17.65 5.00 11.74
C GLY A 208 16.52 3.97 11.68
N LEU A 209 15.74 3.93 10.62
CA LEU A 209 14.62 2.97 10.47
C LEU A 209 15.15 1.54 10.34
N GLN A 210 14.52 0.63 11.08
CA GLN A 210 14.96 -0.77 11.15
C GLN A 210 14.31 -1.60 10.02
N PRO A 211 15.11 -2.38 9.26
CA PRO A 211 14.58 -3.25 8.21
C PRO A 211 13.92 -4.54 8.73
N SER A 212 14.15 -4.85 10.00
CA SER A 212 13.62 -6.06 10.64
C SER A 212 12.42 -5.75 11.53
N PRO A 213 11.43 -6.66 11.63
CA PRO A 213 10.29 -6.49 12.52
C PRO A 213 10.71 -6.32 13.99
N GLY A 214 10.25 -5.25 14.61
CA GLY A 214 10.41 -5.07 16.06
C GLY A 214 9.41 -5.91 16.85
N VAL A 215 9.76 -6.21 18.10
CA VAL A 215 8.91 -6.98 19.02
C VAL A 215 8.29 -6.05 20.05
N PHE A 216 6.96 -6.13 20.18
CA PHE A 216 6.25 -5.43 21.24
C PHE A 216 6.53 -6.13 22.60
N ASP A 217 7.30 -5.46 23.46
CA ASP A 217 7.61 -5.92 24.80
C ASP A 217 6.91 -5.03 25.84
N ALA A 218 5.82 -5.57 26.41
CA ALA A 218 5.05 -4.87 27.43
C ALA A 218 5.85 -4.60 28.72
N ASP A 219 6.83 -5.45 29.04
CA ASP A 219 7.66 -5.24 30.24
C ASP A 219 8.61 -4.06 30.03
N LYS A 220 9.15 -3.90 28.82
CA LYS A 220 9.96 -2.72 28.45
C LYS A 220 9.11 -1.43 28.46
N LEU A 221 7.89 -1.48 27.91
CA LEU A 221 6.97 -0.32 27.97
C LEU A 221 6.65 0.07 29.42
N LYS A 222 6.43 -0.90 30.27
CA LYS A 222 6.15 -0.64 31.71
C LYS A 222 7.35 -0.07 32.45
N TRP A 223 8.54 -0.41 32.03
CA TRP A 223 9.78 0.12 32.61
C TRP A 223 10.01 1.57 32.21
N MET A 224 9.66 1.99 31.01
CA MET A 224 9.71 3.37 30.50
C MET A 224 8.71 4.28 31.22
#